data_a2c7eca26d6e8c52b237aa28c04004d0
#
_entry.id   a2c7eca26d6e8c52b237aa28c04004d0
#
_cell.length_a   1.000
_cell.length_b   1.000
_cell.length_c   1.000
_cell.angle_alpha   90.00
_cell.angle_beta   90.00
_cell.angle_gamma   90.00
#
_symmetry.space_group_name_H-M   'P 1'
#
loop_
_entity.id
_entity.type
_entity.pdbx_description
1 polymer ?
#
loop_
_entity_poly.entity_id
_entity_poly.type
_entity_poly.pdbx_seq_one_letter_code
_entity_poly.pdbx_strand_id
1 'polypeptide(L)'
;LKRASKISGRRFYFLTGDLARLELALINFAIETLCENGYSLTTPPFLMNREAYEGVVDLTDFEEVMYKIEDHDLYLIATSEHPITARFKNEIIELKDGPLKFAGISTNFRREVGAHGISDRGIWRVHQFSKVEQVIICKPEDSKEMHNEILENATHIFKKLEIPFRVIDICTGDIGTVAARKFDIEAWMPSSKKWKEVVSASNCKSYQSVRLNMRYRTQEGTDFPHTLNSTAVATTRALAAIIENNQTDNGDVIIPEVLRLSLIHI
;
A
#
# COMPACT_ATOMS: atom_id res chain seq x y z
N LEU A 1 4.11 18.97 -12.02
CA LEU A 1 5.35 19.05 -11.24
C LEU A 1 5.83 20.50 -11.04
N LYS A 2 6.11 21.29 -12.09
CA LYS A 2 6.61 22.69 -11.95
C LYS A 2 5.68 23.58 -11.13
N ARG A 3 4.34 23.46 -11.28
CA ARG A 3 3.37 24.26 -10.51
C ARG A 3 3.28 23.79 -9.07
N ALA A 4 3.34 22.50 -8.80
CA ALA A 4 3.33 21.95 -7.46
C ALA A 4 4.58 22.39 -6.66
N SER A 5 5.75 22.45 -7.31
CA SER A 5 6.98 22.87 -6.63
C SER A 5 6.97 24.34 -6.15
N LYS A 6 6.08 25.18 -6.67
CA LYS A 6 5.93 26.57 -6.21
C LYS A 6 5.23 26.69 -4.84
N ILE A 7 4.39 25.71 -4.49
CA ILE A 7 3.55 25.76 -3.28
C ILE A 7 3.96 24.73 -2.24
N SER A 8 4.53 23.59 -2.65
CA SER A 8 4.83 22.46 -1.74
C SER A 8 6.28 21.97 -1.86
N GLY A 9 7.07 22.51 -2.78
CA GLY A 9 8.44 22.05 -3.02
C GLY A 9 8.52 20.91 -4.05
N ARG A 10 9.69 20.28 -4.12
CA ARG A 10 9.94 19.17 -5.05
C ARG A 10 9.17 17.91 -4.63
N ARG A 11 8.93 17.00 -5.59
CA ARG A 11 8.26 15.71 -5.36
C ARG A 11 6.80 15.80 -4.93
N PHE A 12 6.16 16.95 -5.18
CA PHE A 12 4.70 17.09 -5.18
C PHE A 12 4.20 17.25 -6.61
N TYR A 13 2.93 16.93 -6.84
CA TYR A 13 2.34 16.92 -8.17
C TYR A 13 0.88 17.37 -8.13
N PHE A 14 0.40 17.82 -9.29
CA PHE A 14 -1.03 17.90 -9.60
C PHE A 14 -1.34 16.87 -10.68
N LEU A 15 -2.42 16.13 -10.51
CA LEU A 15 -3.10 15.45 -11.59
C LEU A 15 -4.28 16.33 -12.02
N THR A 16 -4.50 16.45 -13.31
CA THR A 16 -5.59 17.27 -13.87
C THR A 16 -6.23 16.57 -15.07
N GLY A 17 -7.52 16.83 -15.29
CA GLY A 17 -8.24 16.25 -16.41
C GLY A 17 -8.25 14.72 -16.37
N ASP A 18 -7.97 14.10 -17.49
CA ASP A 18 -8.06 12.64 -17.66
C ASP A 18 -7.09 11.86 -16.77
N LEU A 19 -5.93 12.42 -16.40
CA LEU A 19 -5.02 11.76 -15.45
C LEU A 19 -5.62 11.68 -14.04
N ALA A 20 -6.35 12.71 -13.60
CA ALA A 20 -7.03 12.67 -12.30
C ALA A 20 -8.19 11.67 -12.33
N ARG A 21 -8.93 11.61 -13.44
CA ARG A 21 -10.00 10.62 -13.65
C ARG A 21 -9.45 9.20 -13.67
N LEU A 22 -8.31 8.99 -14.33
CA LEU A 22 -7.64 7.68 -14.38
C LEU A 22 -7.16 7.22 -12.99
N GLU A 23 -6.70 8.14 -12.13
CA GLU A 23 -6.37 7.82 -10.74
C GLU A 23 -7.60 7.32 -9.96
N LEU A 24 -8.75 7.99 -10.10
CA LEU A 24 -10.00 7.58 -9.46
C LEU A 24 -10.50 6.22 -9.98
N ALA A 25 -10.39 5.98 -11.29
CA ALA A 25 -10.74 4.70 -11.89
C ALA A 25 -9.86 3.56 -11.36
N LEU A 26 -8.55 3.78 -11.19
CA LEU A 26 -7.62 2.83 -10.58
C LEU A 26 -7.99 2.50 -9.14
N ILE A 27 -8.31 3.52 -8.35
CA ILE A 27 -8.72 3.34 -6.94
C ILE A 27 -10.00 2.51 -6.89
N ASN A 28 -11.02 2.87 -7.66
CA ASN A 28 -12.30 2.16 -7.69
C ASN A 28 -12.12 0.71 -8.11
N PHE A 29 -11.38 0.46 -9.20
CA PHE A 29 -11.11 -0.90 -9.66
C PHE A 29 -10.43 -1.76 -8.59
N ALA A 30 -9.41 -1.22 -7.89
CA ALA A 30 -8.73 -1.95 -6.82
C ALA A 30 -9.66 -2.23 -5.63
N ILE A 31 -10.50 -1.25 -5.24
CA ILE A 31 -11.49 -1.41 -4.16
C ILE A 31 -12.51 -2.49 -4.53
N GLU A 32 -13.12 -2.42 -5.71
CA GLU A 32 -14.11 -3.39 -6.17
C GLU A 32 -13.53 -4.80 -6.18
N THR A 33 -12.32 -4.97 -6.75
CA THR A 33 -11.62 -6.27 -6.77
C THR A 33 -11.43 -6.85 -5.35
N LEU A 34 -11.04 -6.02 -4.39
CA LEU A 34 -10.85 -6.50 -3.02
C LEU A 34 -12.19 -6.77 -2.31
N CYS A 35 -13.20 -5.93 -2.50
CA CYS A 35 -14.52 -6.13 -1.89
C CYS A 35 -15.18 -7.42 -2.40
N GLU A 36 -15.05 -7.74 -3.69
CA GLU A 36 -15.50 -9.01 -4.27
C GLU A 36 -14.79 -10.24 -3.63
N ASN A 37 -13.55 -10.06 -3.16
CA ASN A 37 -12.78 -11.08 -2.44
C ASN A 37 -13.00 -11.04 -0.91
N GLY A 38 -14.06 -10.35 -0.43
CA GLY A 38 -14.49 -10.35 0.96
C GLY A 38 -13.76 -9.36 1.87
N TYR A 39 -13.07 -8.36 1.31
CA TYR A 39 -12.45 -7.28 2.08
C TYR A 39 -13.45 -6.19 2.42
N SER A 40 -13.40 -5.70 3.66
CA SER A 40 -14.18 -4.54 4.10
C SER A 40 -13.47 -3.24 3.71
N LEU A 41 -14.12 -2.41 2.86
CA LEU A 41 -13.60 -1.08 2.55
C LEU A 41 -13.47 -0.25 3.83
N THR A 42 -12.31 0.34 4.03
CA THR A 42 -11.98 1.10 5.23
C THR A 42 -11.24 2.38 4.88
N THR A 43 -11.77 3.52 5.33
CA THR A 43 -11.10 4.81 5.29
C THR A 43 -10.64 5.16 6.70
N PRO A 44 -9.34 5.05 7.03
CA PRO A 44 -8.83 5.32 8.37
C PRO A 44 -8.55 6.82 8.57
N PRO A 45 -8.32 7.29 9.82
CA PRO A 45 -7.72 8.59 10.06
C PRO A 45 -6.33 8.66 9.43
N PHE A 46 -5.95 9.83 8.91
CA PHE A 46 -4.65 10.05 8.26
C PHE A 46 -3.57 10.59 9.22
N LEU A 47 -3.90 10.61 10.50
CA LEU A 47 -3.01 11.01 11.58
C LEU A 47 -3.02 9.94 12.66
N MET A 48 -1.85 9.65 13.23
CA MET A 48 -1.68 8.71 14.34
C MET A 48 -0.78 9.33 15.40
N ASN A 49 -1.01 9.03 16.67
CA ASN A 49 -0.10 9.36 17.75
C ASN A 49 1.14 8.45 17.76
N ARG A 50 2.19 8.87 18.45
CA ARG A 50 3.47 8.14 18.53
C ARG A 50 3.29 6.72 19.06
N GLU A 51 2.55 6.55 20.14
CA GLU A 51 2.35 5.26 20.78
C GLU A 51 1.71 4.21 19.85
N ALA A 52 0.72 4.62 19.03
CA ALA A 52 0.12 3.75 18.04
C ALA A 52 1.10 3.39 16.91
N TYR A 53 1.94 4.36 16.49
CA TYR A 53 2.98 4.11 15.49
C TYR A 53 4.03 3.11 15.97
N GLU A 54 4.51 3.24 17.21
CA GLU A 54 5.48 2.32 17.83
C GLU A 54 5.01 0.86 17.84
N GLY A 55 3.70 0.65 17.85
CA GLY A 55 3.10 -0.68 17.76
C GLY A 55 3.16 -1.33 16.38
N VAL A 56 3.29 -0.55 15.32
CA VAL A 56 3.17 -1.07 13.93
C VAL A 56 4.44 -0.98 13.09
N VAL A 57 5.39 -0.12 13.47
CA VAL A 57 6.68 0.05 12.79
C VAL A 57 7.86 -0.03 13.75
N ASP A 58 9.06 -0.20 13.22
CA ASP A 58 10.28 0.10 13.96
C ASP A 58 10.60 1.60 13.77
N LEU A 59 10.52 2.39 14.84
CA LEU A 59 10.76 3.83 14.77
C LEU A 59 12.19 4.18 14.42
N THR A 60 13.17 3.33 14.77
CA THR A 60 14.59 3.56 14.44
C THR A 60 14.79 3.68 12.94
N ASP A 61 14.04 2.86 12.17
CA ASP A 61 14.13 2.86 10.72
C ASP A 61 13.14 3.85 10.06
N PHE A 62 12.07 4.24 10.78
CA PHE A 62 10.93 4.89 10.16
C PHE A 62 10.73 6.36 10.55
N GLU A 63 11.33 6.84 11.64
CA GLU A 63 11.13 8.22 12.14
C GLU A 63 11.57 9.29 11.13
N GLU A 64 12.63 9.02 10.36
CA GLU A 64 13.10 9.93 9.31
C GLU A 64 12.13 10.04 8.12
N VAL A 65 11.26 9.04 7.93
CA VAL A 65 10.30 8.97 6.80
C VAL A 65 9.00 9.69 7.12
N MET A 66 8.66 9.85 8.40
CA MET A 66 7.39 10.41 8.86
C MET A 66 7.37 11.94 8.85
N TYR A 67 6.17 12.49 8.60
CA TYR A 67 5.86 13.89 8.86
C TYR A 67 5.20 14.04 10.23
N LYS A 68 5.85 14.76 11.15
CA LYS A 68 5.29 15.12 12.45
C LYS A 68 4.54 16.44 12.33
N ILE A 69 3.41 16.54 13.03
CA ILE A 69 2.68 17.80 13.22
C ILE A 69 3.35 18.58 14.37
N GLU A 70 3.71 19.84 14.11
CA GLU A 70 4.31 20.71 15.11
C GLU A 70 3.35 20.92 16.30
N ASP A 71 3.89 20.92 17.50
CA ASP A 71 3.16 21.09 18.77
C ASP A 71 2.09 20.03 19.10
N HIS A 72 2.03 18.94 18.31
CA HIS A 72 1.12 17.84 18.56
C HIS A 72 1.86 16.48 18.58
N ASP A 73 1.36 15.55 19.39
CA ASP A 73 1.79 14.14 19.30
C ASP A 73 1.04 13.41 18.17
N LEU A 74 1.12 13.96 16.96
CA LEU A 74 0.48 13.40 15.78
C LEU A 74 1.46 13.37 14.59
N TYR A 75 1.34 12.31 13.81
CA TYR A 75 2.14 12.07 12.61
C TYR A 75 1.21 11.72 11.45
N LEU A 76 1.50 12.24 10.25
CA LEU A 76 0.81 11.83 9.02
C LEU A 76 1.14 10.37 8.70
N ILE A 77 0.15 9.61 8.28
CA ILE A 77 0.34 8.19 7.93
C ILE A 77 1.14 8.01 6.65
N ALA A 78 1.98 6.98 6.63
CA ALA A 78 2.72 6.57 5.44
C ALA A 78 2.04 5.43 4.66
N THR A 79 1.00 4.83 5.23
CA THR A 79 0.15 3.76 4.67
C THR A 79 -1.10 3.60 5.54
N SER A 80 -2.22 3.18 4.95
CA SER A 80 -3.44 2.82 5.71
C SER A 80 -3.27 1.56 6.57
N GLU A 81 -2.28 0.72 6.28
CA GLU A 81 -1.92 -0.42 7.13
C GLU A 81 -1.78 -0.03 8.60
N HIS A 82 -1.05 1.06 8.87
CA HIS A 82 -0.71 1.47 10.21
C HIS A 82 -1.94 1.77 11.08
N PRO A 83 -2.85 2.69 10.72
CA PRO A 83 -4.03 2.97 11.52
C PRO A 83 -5.04 1.81 11.53
N ILE A 84 -5.16 1.04 10.44
CA ILE A 84 -6.05 -0.11 10.38
C ILE A 84 -5.60 -1.21 11.34
N THR A 85 -4.30 -1.47 11.44
CA THR A 85 -3.77 -2.46 12.38
C THR A 85 -3.79 -1.93 13.82
N ALA A 86 -3.35 -0.68 14.03
CA ALA A 86 -3.25 -0.08 15.35
C ALA A 86 -4.61 0.15 16.05
N ARG A 87 -5.73 0.19 15.30
CA ARG A 87 -7.07 0.38 15.90
C ARG A 87 -7.46 -0.70 16.89
N PHE A 88 -6.84 -1.88 16.80
CA PHE A 88 -7.09 -3.01 17.72
C PHE A 88 -6.13 -3.06 18.92
N LYS A 89 -5.39 -1.97 19.17
CA LYS A 89 -4.48 -1.85 20.30
C LYS A 89 -5.20 -2.10 21.61
N ASN A 90 -4.63 -2.98 22.47
CA ASN A 90 -5.16 -3.40 23.75
C ASN A 90 -6.54 -4.11 23.68
N GLU A 91 -6.86 -4.72 22.54
CA GLU A 91 -8.11 -5.42 22.36
C GLU A 91 -7.92 -6.95 22.28
N ILE A 92 -8.96 -7.69 22.69
CA ILE A 92 -9.11 -9.12 22.39
C ILE A 92 -10.15 -9.23 21.31
N ILE A 93 -9.72 -9.58 20.10
CA ILE A 93 -10.57 -9.69 18.90
C ILE A 93 -11.12 -11.11 18.73
N GLU A 94 -12.21 -11.23 17.96
CA GLU A 94 -12.81 -12.49 17.60
C GLU A 94 -12.38 -12.92 16.19
N LEU A 95 -11.79 -14.13 16.08
CA LEU A 95 -11.40 -14.75 14.80
C LEU A 95 -12.09 -16.09 14.57
N LYS A 96 -13.25 -16.32 15.25
CA LYS A 96 -14.03 -17.56 15.10
C LYS A 96 -14.65 -17.72 13.70
N ASP A 97 -15.01 -16.61 13.08
CA ASP A 97 -15.68 -16.58 11.77
C ASP A 97 -14.66 -16.41 10.61
N GLY A 98 -13.36 -16.50 10.91
CA GLY A 98 -12.27 -16.38 9.95
C GLY A 98 -11.42 -15.12 10.12
N PRO A 99 -10.51 -14.85 9.17
CA PRO A 99 -9.63 -13.68 9.19
C PRO A 99 -10.41 -12.38 9.00
N LEU A 100 -9.93 -11.30 9.63
CA LEU A 100 -10.39 -9.95 9.37
C LEU A 100 -9.62 -9.39 8.16
N LYS A 101 -10.34 -8.97 7.12
CA LYS A 101 -9.78 -8.48 5.85
C LYS A 101 -10.26 -7.06 5.59
N PHE A 102 -9.33 -6.14 5.33
CA PHE A 102 -9.62 -4.72 5.12
C PHE A 102 -8.96 -4.22 3.83
N ALA A 103 -9.76 -3.53 3.01
CA ALA A 103 -9.29 -2.75 1.87
C ALA A 103 -9.16 -1.28 2.33
N GLY A 104 -7.97 -0.87 2.68
CA GLY A 104 -7.70 0.47 3.21
C GLY A 104 -7.41 1.47 2.10
N ILE A 105 -8.22 2.53 1.98
CA ILE A 105 -7.92 3.66 1.09
C ILE A 105 -7.37 4.83 1.88
N SER A 106 -6.23 5.39 1.43
CA SER A 106 -5.66 6.57 2.06
C SER A 106 -4.77 7.38 1.12
N THR A 107 -4.65 8.67 1.45
CA THR A 107 -3.50 9.47 1.04
C THR A 107 -2.35 9.21 2.02
N ASN A 108 -1.18 8.93 1.50
CA ASN A 108 0.01 8.57 2.26
C ASN A 108 1.07 9.65 2.12
N PHE A 109 1.84 9.86 3.20
CA PHE A 109 2.85 10.92 3.29
C PHE A 109 4.20 10.32 3.67
N ARG A 110 5.22 10.57 2.85
CA ARG A 110 6.59 10.09 3.09
C ARG A 110 7.61 11.19 2.80
N ARG A 111 8.56 11.41 3.69
CA ARG A 111 9.63 12.40 3.49
C ARG A 111 10.63 12.01 2.41
N GLU A 112 10.67 10.74 1.99
CA GLU A 112 11.55 10.21 0.94
C GLU A 112 13.03 10.60 1.16
N VAL A 113 13.50 10.52 2.40
CA VAL A 113 14.87 10.85 2.79
C VAL A 113 15.85 9.84 2.17
N GLY A 114 16.99 10.31 1.70
CA GLY A 114 18.05 9.45 1.12
C GLY A 114 17.82 9.01 -0.33
N ALA A 115 16.65 9.24 -0.90
CA ALA A 115 16.39 8.91 -2.31
C ALA A 115 16.98 9.99 -3.23
N HIS A 116 18.18 9.75 -3.75
CA HIS A 116 18.86 10.63 -4.71
C HIS A 116 19.17 9.84 -5.97
N GLY A 117 18.62 10.27 -7.13
CA GLY A 117 18.98 9.70 -8.42
C GLY A 117 18.07 10.09 -9.60
N ILE A 118 18.54 9.78 -10.81
CA ILE A 118 17.80 10.02 -12.07
C ILE A 118 16.56 9.10 -12.15
N SER A 119 16.59 7.95 -11.47
CA SER A 119 15.48 6.98 -11.42
C SER A 119 14.23 7.49 -10.70
N ASP A 120 14.34 8.62 -10.00
CA ASP A 120 13.25 9.17 -9.15
C ASP A 120 12.59 10.40 -9.77
N ARG A 121 12.75 10.59 -11.10
CA ARG A 121 12.06 11.67 -11.81
C ARG A 121 10.57 11.36 -11.98
N GLY A 122 9.77 12.41 -12.17
CA GLY A 122 8.33 12.28 -12.39
C GLY A 122 7.55 12.10 -11.08
N ILE A 123 6.60 11.16 -11.10
CA ILE A 123 5.70 10.86 -9.98
C ILE A 123 6.02 9.51 -9.30
N TRP A 124 7.18 8.91 -9.58
CA TRP A 124 7.56 7.59 -9.05
C TRP A 124 7.84 7.61 -7.54
N ARG A 125 8.57 8.63 -7.07
CA ARG A 125 8.83 8.90 -5.66
C ARG A 125 8.35 10.30 -5.31
N VAL A 126 7.28 10.36 -4.55
CA VAL A 126 6.59 11.61 -4.18
C VAL A 126 6.28 11.63 -2.69
N HIS A 127 6.19 12.82 -2.12
CA HIS A 127 5.90 13.01 -0.69
C HIS A 127 4.45 12.68 -0.33
N GLN A 128 3.54 12.72 -1.31
CA GLN A 128 2.11 12.47 -1.14
C GLN A 128 1.59 11.64 -2.31
N PHE A 129 0.86 10.55 -2.02
CA PHE A 129 0.24 9.69 -3.03
C PHE A 129 -0.93 8.91 -2.45
N SER A 130 -1.90 8.55 -3.31
CA SER A 130 -3.02 7.69 -2.93
C SER A 130 -2.65 6.21 -3.07
N LYS A 131 -3.19 5.38 -2.17
CA LYS A 131 -2.96 3.94 -2.18
C LYS A 131 -4.18 3.18 -1.68
N VAL A 132 -4.48 2.07 -2.34
CA VAL A 132 -5.36 1.03 -1.82
C VAL A 132 -4.49 -0.09 -1.26
N GLU A 133 -4.70 -0.43 0.00
CA GLU A 133 -3.91 -1.40 0.76
C GLU A 133 -4.77 -2.54 1.25
N GLN A 134 -4.26 -3.75 1.17
CA GLN A 134 -4.82 -4.94 1.79
C GLN A 134 -4.24 -5.08 3.19
N VAL A 135 -5.08 -5.29 4.20
CA VAL A 135 -4.64 -5.61 5.57
C VAL A 135 -5.43 -6.81 6.05
N ILE A 136 -4.73 -7.83 6.54
CA ILE A 136 -5.34 -9.03 7.10
C ILE A 136 -4.84 -9.23 8.53
N ILE A 137 -5.79 -9.61 9.42
CA ILE A 137 -5.49 -10.10 10.76
C ILE A 137 -6.08 -11.51 10.83
N CYS A 138 -5.23 -12.50 11.10
CA CYS A 138 -5.63 -13.91 11.08
C CYS A 138 -4.97 -14.71 12.21
N LYS A 139 -5.43 -15.95 12.40
CA LYS A 139 -4.74 -16.90 13.25
C LYS A 139 -3.38 -17.28 12.67
N PRO A 140 -2.41 -17.70 13.50
CA PRO A 140 -1.08 -18.12 13.03
C PRO A 140 -1.11 -19.23 11.96
N GLU A 141 -2.01 -20.19 12.08
CA GLU A 141 -2.18 -21.31 11.15
C GLU A 141 -2.62 -20.85 9.75
N ASP A 142 -3.44 -19.80 9.65
CA ASP A 142 -3.97 -19.28 8.38
C ASP A 142 -2.96 -18.35 7.65
N SER A 143 -1.92 -17.94 8.36
CA SER A 143 -1.02 -16.86 7.94
C SER A 143 -0.32 -17.10 6.59
N LYS A 144 0.01 -18.36 6.29
CA LYS A 144 0.65 -18.70 5.01
C LYS A 144 -0.32 -18.60 3.83
N GLU A 145 -1.55 -19.06 4.02
CA GLU A 145 -2.62 -18.98 3.02
C GLU A 145 -2.99 -17.52 2.75
N MET A 146 -3.18 -16.75 3.81
CA MET A 146 -3.48 -15.31 3.70
C MET A 146 -2.36 -14.52 3.02
N HIS A 147 -1.09 -14.92 3.18
CA HIS A 147 0.02 -14.29 2.48
C HIS A 147 -0.02 -14.57 0.96
N ASN A 148 -0.41 -15.78 0.57
CA ASN A 148 -0.60 -16.09 -0.84
C ASN A 148 -1.80 -15.32 -1.41
N GLU A 149 -2.92 -15.22 -0.66
CA GLU A 149 -4.11 -14.49 -1.08
C GLU A 149 -3.82 -13.01 -1.39
N ILE A 150 -3.12 -12.29 -0.49
CA ILE A 150 -2.79 -10.88 -0.76
C ILE A 150 -1.87 -10.70 -1.96
N LEU A 151 -0.97 -11.67 -2.22
CA LEU A 151 -0.14 -11.67 -3.42
C LEU A 151 -0.95 -11.96 -4.68
N GLU A 152 -1.86 -12.94 -4.63
CA GLU A 152 -2.75 -13.29 -5.74
C GLU A 152 -3.66 -12.13 -6.12
N ASN A 153 -4.26 -11.44 -5.15
CA ASN A 153 -5.07 -10.25 -5.40
C ASN A 153 -4.26 -9.15 -6.11
N ALA A 154 -3.05 -8.88 -5.62
CA ALA A 154 -2.19 -7.87 -6.23
C ALA A 154 -1.76 -8.27 -7.65
N THR A 155 -1.37 -9.51 -7.88
CA THR A 155 -1.01 -10.00 -9.21
C THR A 155 -2.20 -9.99 -10.18
N HIS A 156 -3.41 -10.31 -9.68
CA HIS A 156 -4.64 -10.22 -10.46
C HIS A 156 -4.89 -8.78 -10.94
N ILE A 157 -4.76 -7.79 -10.05
CA ILE A 157 -4.91 -6.37 -10.39
C ILE A 157 -3.93 -5.98 -11.50
N PHE A 158 -2.63 -6.28 -11.36
CA PHE A 158 -1.63 -5.90 -12.37
C PHE A 158 -1.80 -6.66 -13.68
N LYS A 159 -2.25 -7.92 -13.64
CA LYS A 159 -2.63 -8.68 -14.84
C LYS A 159 -3.79 -8.05 -15.58
N LYS A 160 -4.83 -7.61 -14.87
CA LYS A 160 -6.00 -6.93 -15.44
C LYS A 160 -5.67 -5.55 -16.00
N LEU A 161 -4.68 -4.87 -15.42
CA LEU A 161 -4.13 -3.62 -15.95
C LEU A 161 -3.22 -3.81 -17.17
N GLU A 162 -2.98 -5.06 -17.60
CA GLU A 162 -2.14 -5.39 -18.74
C GLU A 162 -0.70 -4.86 -18.63
N ILE A 163 -0.22 -4.69 -17.39
CA ILE A 163 1.15 -4.24 -17.12
C ILE A 163 2.07 -5.47 -17.02
N PRO A 164 3.16 -5.55 -17.80
CA PRO A 164 4.16 -6.59 -17.60
C PRO A 164 4.77 -6.51 -16.20
N PHE A 165 4.72 -7.60 -15.45
CA PHE A 165 5.25 -7.65 -14.10
C PHE A 165 5.97 -8.98 -13.82
N ARG A 166 6.75 -8.98 -12.74
CA ARG A 166 7.33 -10.18 -12.14
C ARG A 166 7.18 -10.15 -10.62
N VAL A 167 7.14 -11.32 -9.99
CA VAL A 167 7.11 -11.49 -8.53
C VAL A 167 8.51 -11.86 -8.07
N ILE A 168 8.95 -11.24 -6.97
CA ILE A 168 10.26 -11.48 -6.33
C ILE A 168 10.03 -11.87 -4.88
N ASP A 169 10.64 -12.97 -4.45
CA ASP A 169 10.74 -13.33 -3.02
C ASP A 169 11.94 -12.58 -2.43
N ILE A 170 11.69 -11.72 -1.45
CA ILE A 170 12.69 -10.79 -0.92
C ILE A 170 13.61 -11.52 0.08
N CYS A 171 14.91 -11.37 -0.13
CA CYS A 171 15.92 -11.94 0.74
C CYS A 171 15.97 -11.26 2.12
N THR A 172 16.55 -11.95 3.10
CA THR A 172 16.66 -11.49 4.49
C THR A 172 17.41 -10.17 4.66
N GLY A 173 18.28 -9.81 3.72
CA GLY A 173 19.03 -8.54 3.74
C GLY A 173 18.19 -7.31 3.36
N ASP A 174 17.01 -7.50 2.77
CA ASP A 174 16.13 -6.40 2.31
C ASP A 174 14.67 -6.55 2.78
N ILE A 175 14.40 -7.50 3.67
CA ILE A 175 13.06 -7.76 4.18
C ILE A 175 12.57 -6.69 5.18
N GLY A 176 13.49 -5.98 5.83
CA GLY A 176 13.22 -5.05 6.92
C GLY A 176 13.00 -5.74 8.27
N THR A 177 12.72 -4.97 9.32
CA THR A 177 12.61 -5.47 10.71
C THR A 177 11.23 -6.03 11.05
N VAL A 178 10.17 -5.57 10.40
CA VAL A 178 8.76 -5.89 10.73
C VAL A 178 8.30 -7.19 10.07
N ALA A 179 8.66 -7.41 8.81
CA ALA A 179 8.21 -8.57 8.06
C ALA A 179 9.05 -9.83 8.33
N ALA A 180 8.39 -10.97 8.49
CA ALA A 180 9.04 -12.28 8.54
C ALA A 180 9.19 -12.92 7.16
N ARG A 181 8.35 -12.54 6.20
CA ARG A 181 8.43 -12.87 4.77
C ARG A 181 7.82 -11.75 3.94
N LYS A 182 8.42 -11.47 2.79
CA LYS A 182 7.98 -10.41 1.89
C LYS A 182 8.11 -10.85 0.44
N PHE A 183 7.08 -10.57 -0.36
CA PHE A 183 7.14 -10.60 -1.81
C PHE A 183 6.99 -9.20 -2.35
N ASP A 184 7.72 -8.88 -3.41
CA ASP A 184 7.49 -7.66 -4.18
C ASP A 184 6.99 -8.01 -5.59
N ILE A 185 6.13 -7.15 -6.14
CA ILE A 185 5.81 -7.15 -7.57
C ILE A 185 6.56 -5.98 -8.18
N GLU A 186 7.33 -6.27 -9.23
CA GLU A 186 7.99 -5.27 -10.02
C GLU A 186 7.34 -5.18 -11.41
N ALA A 187 6.97 -3.96 -11.84
CA ALA A 187 6.50 -3.66 -13.18
C ALA A 187 7.67 -3.32 -14.11
N TRP A 188 7.57 -3.71 -15.37
CA TRP A 188 8.51 -3.28 -16.40
C TRP A 188 8.30 -1.82 -16.74
N MET A 189 9.38 -1.05 -16.75
CA MET A 189 9.37 0.37 -17.12
C MET A 189 10.18 0.59 -18.40
N PRO A 190 9.50 0.75 -19.56
CA PRO A 190 10.15 0.87 -20.86
C PRO A 190 11.16 1.99 -20.96
N SER A 191 10.86 3.18 -20.39
CA SER A 191 11.73 4.36 -20.47
C SER A 191 13.10 4.16 -19.82
N SER A 192 13.15 3.40 -18.72
CA SER A 192 14.38 3.10 -17.99
C SER A 192 14.97 1.73 -18.32
N LYS A 193 14.23 0.87 -19.04
CA LYS A 193 14.56 -0.54 -19.32
C LYS A 193 14.87 -1.31 -18.04
N LYS A 194 14.06 -1.09 -17.00
CA LYS A 194 14.24 -1.69 -15.68
C LYS A 194 12.92 -2.20 -15.11
N TRP A 195 13.01 -3.24 -14.32
CA TRP A 195 11.96 -3.65 -13.40
C TRP A 195 11.98 -2.73 -12.20
N LYS A 196 10.81 -2.28 -11.75
CA LYS A 196 10.68 -1.40 -10.57
C LYS A 196 9.52 -1.82 -9.71
N GLU A 197 9.73 -1.85 -8.40
CA GLU A 197 8.75 -2.21 -7.38
C GLU A 197 7.48 -1.34 -7.45
N VAL A 198 6.34 -2.00 -7.55
CA VAL A 198 5.00 -1.38 -7.54
C VAL A 198 4.13 -1.87 -6.39
N VAL A 199 4.42 -3.06 -5.84
CA VAL A 199 3.73 -3.69 -4.71
C VAL A 199 4.77 -4.32 -3.80
N SER A 200 4.51 -4.24 -2.49
CA SER A 200 5.17 -5.06 -1.48
C SER A 200 4.08 -5.78 -0.67
N ALA A 201 4.23 -7.10 -0.50
CA ALA A 201 3.32 -7.99 0.21
C ALA A 201 4.04 -8.65 1.38
N SER A 202 3.68 -8.29 2.61
CA SER A 202 4.41 -8.65 3.82
C SER A 202 3.57 -9.53 4.75
N ASN A 203 4.21 -10.54 5.32
CA ASN A 203 3.71 -11.28 6.47
C ASN A 203 4.53 -10.88 7.69
N CYS A 204 3.91 -10.14 8.61
CA CYS A 204 4.56 -9.62 9.83
C CYS A 204 4.48 -10.59 11.00
N LYS A 205 3.80 -11.73 10.83
CA LYS A 205 3.49 -12.65 11.93
C LYS A 205 2.92 -11.89 13.13
N SER A 206 3.43 -12.17 14.33
CA SER A 206 2.96 -11.54 15.57
C SER A 206 3.70 -10.25 15.94
N TYR A 207 4.57 -9.71 15.06
CA TYR A 207 5.38 -8.52 15.41
C TYR A 207 4.50 -7.34 15.88
N GLN A 208 3.50 -6.98 15.06
CA GLN A 208 2.62 -5.85 15.35
C GLN A 208 1.61 -6.18 16.47
N SER A 209 1.05 -7.38 16.49
CA SER A 209 0.07 -7.77 17.52
C SER A 209 0.65 -7.81 18.93
N VAL A 210 1.89 -8.29 19.10
CA VAL A 210 2.60 -8.26 20.38
C VAL A 210 2.83 -6.82 20.84
N ARG A 211 3.33 -5.95 19.98
CA ARG A 211 3.63 -4.53 20.32
C ARG A 211 2.36 -3.71 20.60
N LEU A 212 1.26 -4.03 19.91
CA LEU A 212 -0.06 -3.42 20.14
C LEU A 212 -0.82 -4.05 21.32
N ASN A 213 -0.32 -5.12 21.94
CA ASN A 213 -1.06 -5.95 22.88
C ASN A 213 -2.45 -6.37 22.32
N MET A 214 -2.51 -6.61 21.00
CA MET A 214 -3.69 -7.13 20.32
C MET A 214 -3.69 -8.65 20.44
N ARG A 215 -4.76 -9.22 20.98
CA ARG A 215 -4.92 -10.66 21.17
C ARG A 215 -6.19 -11.15 20.51
N TYR A 216 -6.27 -12.43 20.23
CA TYR A 216 -7.52 -13.06 19.82
C TYR A 216 -7.91 -14.18 20.80
N ARG A 217 -9.22 -14.47 20.85
CA ARG A 217 -9.78 -15.50 21.75
C ARG A 217 -9.52 -16.89 21.20
N THR A 218 -9.02 -17.80 22.07
CA THR A 218 -8.84 -19.22 21.78
C THR A 218 -9.69 -20.04 22.73
N GLN A 219 -9.72 -21.36 22.59
CA GLN A 219 -10.42 -22.27 23.52
C GLN A 219 -9.75 -22.29 24.91
N GLU A 220 -8.44 -22.08 24.98
CA GLU A 220 -7.64 -22.16 26.20
C GLU A 220 -7.30 -20.79 26.81
N GLY A 221 -7.78 -19.70 26.20
CA GLY A 221 -7.49 -18.33 26.65
C GLY A 221 -7.34 -17.34 25.53
N THR A 222 -6.18 -16.73 25.39
CA THR A 222 -5.89 -15.77 24.31
C THR A 222 -4.49 -15.99 23.73
N ASP A 223 -4.32 -15.67 22.43
CA ASP A 223 -3.03 -15.71 21.74
C ASP A 223 -2.87 -14.47 20.85
N PHE A 224 -1.68 -14.28 20.25
CA PHE A 224 -1.38 -13.17 19.36
C PHE A 224 -1.70 -13.53 17.91
N PRO A 225 -2.58 -12.77 17.22
CA PRO A 225 -2.84 -13.00 15.81
C PRO A 225 -1.64 -12.58 14.96
N HIS A 226 -1.59 -13.08 13.72
CA HIS A 226 -0.68 -12.61 12.71
C HIS A 226 -1.30 -11.45 11.93
N THR A 227 -0.45 -10.51 11.51
CA THR A 227 -0.85 -9.39 10.66
C THR A 227 -0.13 -9.49 9.31
N LEU A 228 -0.85 -9.17 8.25
CA LEU A 228 -0.33 -9.17 6.88
C LEU A 228 -0.80 -7.90 6.18
N ASN A 229 0.01 -7.42 5.27
CA ASN A 229 -0.34 -6.28 4.44
C ASN A 229 0.19 -6.43 3.02
N SER A 230 -0.48 -5.82 2.07
CA SER A 230 0.01 -5.69 0.70
C SER A 230 -0.61 -4.48 0.03
N THR A 231 0.20 -3.74 -0.69
CA THR A 231 -0.33 -2.79 -1.66
C THR A 231 -1.20 -3.53 -2.67
N ALA A 232 -2.44 -3.08 -2.87
CA ALA A 232 -3.24 -3.45 -4.04
C ALA A 232 -2.85 -2.55 -5.22
N VAL A 233 -2.89 -1.22 -5.01
CA VAL A 233 -2.43 -0.23 -5.99
C VAL A 233 -1.89 1.01 -5.30
N ALA A 234 -0.65 1.41 -5.62
CA ALA A 234 -0.09 2.74 -5.34
C ALA A 234 -0.26 3.58 -6.61
N THR A 235 -1.16 4.58 -6.58
CA THR A 235 -1.68 5.20 -7.80
C THR A 235 -0.60 5.81 -8.68
N THR A 236 0.36 6.52 -8.12
CA THR A 236 1.41 7.19 -8.90
C THR A 236 2.33 6.22 -9.64
N ARG A 237 2.66 5.09 -9.02
CA ARG A 237 3.49 4.05 -9.68
C ARG A 237 2.69 3.29 -10.74
N ALA A 238 1.44 2.96 -10.47
CA ALA A 238 0.56 2.29 -11.42
C ALA A 238 0.25 3.21 -12.63
N LEU A 239 -0.06 4.49 -12.42
CA LEU A 239 -0.24 5.48 -13.48
C LEU A 239 1.02 5.58 -14.38
N ALA A 240 2.20 5.68 -13.78
CA ALA A 240 3.45 5.73 -14.54
C ALA A 240 3.64 4.45 -15.38
N ALA A 241 3.36 3.27 -14.80
CA ALA A 241 3.48 2.00 -15.51
C ALA A 241 2.45 1.87 -16.65
N ILE A 242 1.19 2.27 -16.43
CA ILE A 242 0.16 2.29 -17.48
C ILE A 242 0.59 3.20 -18.63
N ILE A 243 0.98 4.43 -18.34
CA ILE A 243 1.36 5.41 -19.37
C ILE A 243 2.55 4.93 -20.17
N GLU A 244 3.61 4.42 -19.51
CA GLU A 244 4.83 3.99 -20.21
C GLU A 244 4.61 2.73 -21.05
N ASN A 245 3.76 1.79 -20.62
CA ASN A 245 3.53 0.52 -21.33
C ASN A 245 2.45 0.61 -22.43
N ASN A 246 1.55 1.59 -22.36
CA ASN A 246 0.41 1.70 -23.27
C ASN A 246 0.46 2.94 -24.16
N GLN A 247 1.60 3.63 -24.25
CA GLN A 247 1.76 4.78 -25.13
C GLN A 247 1.85 4.35 -26.60
N THR A 248 1.11 5.03 -27.45
CA THR A 248 1.18 4.84 -28.92
C THR A 248 2.25 5.73 -29.55
N ASP A 249 2.59 5.46 -30.81
CA ASP A 249 3.54 6.28 -31.59
C ASP A 249 3.08 7.74 -31.75
N ASN A 250 1.78 8.00 -31.69
CA ASN A 250 1.20 9.35 -31.76
C ASN A 250 1.20 10.08 -30.41
N GLY A 251 1.65 9.42 -29.34
CA GLY A 251 1.68 9.98 -27.98
C GLY A 251 0.37 9.82 -27.19
N ASP A 252 -0.62 9.13 -27.74
CA ASP A 252 -1.84 8.75 -27.03
C ASP A 252 -1.52 7.60 -26.06
N VAL A 253 -2.40 7.39 -25.06
CA VAL A 253 -2.29 6.28 -24.12
C VAL A 253 -3.55 5.41 -24.22
N ILE A 254 -3.36 4.12 -24.53
CA ILE A 254 -4.44 3.15 -24.53
C ILE A 254 -4.77 2.80 -23.09
N ILE A 255 -5.98 3.09 -22.66
CA ILE A 255 -6.42 2.80 -21.30
C ILE A 255 -6.81 1.32 -21.18
N PRO A 256 -6.31 0.56 -20.18
CA PRO A 256 -6.71 -0.81 -19.92
C PRO A 256 -8.24 -0.96 -19.85
N GLU A 257 -8.76 -2.06 -20.41
CA GLU A 257 -10.23 -2.25 -20.56
C GLU A 257 -10.97 -2.14 -19.24
N VAL A 258 -10.41 -2.72 -18.17
CA VAL A 258 -11.01 -2.72 -16.82
C VAL A 258 -11.20 -1.32 -16.21
N LEU A 259 -10.51 -0.31 -16.70
CA LEU A 259 -10.63 1.07 -16.23
C LEU A 259 -11.63 1.91 -17.04
N ARG A 260 -12.03 1.43 -18.23
CA ARG A 260 -12.88 2.22 -19.15
C ARG A 260 -14.28 2.43 -18.63
N LEU A 261 -14.89 1.42 -17.99
CA LEU A 261 -16.23 1.52 -17.43
C LEU A 261 -16.32 2.58 -16.33
N SER A 262 -15.33 2.62 -15.42
CA SER A 262 -15.27 3.64 -14.37
C SER A 262 -15.06 5.05 -14.93
N LEU A 263 -14.49 5.20 -16.13
CA LEU A 263 -14.30 6.50 -16.79
C LEU A 263 -15.56 7.03 -17.47
N ILE A 264 -16.55 6.18 -17.77
CA ILE A 264 -17.81 6.60 -18.38
C ILE A 264 -18.71 7.29 -17.35
N HIS A 265 -18.58 6.97 -16.07
CA HIS A 265 -19.42 7.46 -14.97
C HIS A 265 -18.77 8.56 -14.12
N ILE A 266 -17.54 8.94 -14.41
CA ILE A 266 -16.80 10.05 -13.80
C ILE A 266 -16.71 11.22 -14.84
#